data_1a4777f69fb93f4f31f31d188ef1b9ef
#
_entry.id   1a4777f69fb93f4f31f31d188ef1b9ef
#
_cell.length_a   1.000
_cell.length_b   1.000
_cell.length_c   1.000
_cell.angle_alpha   90.00
_cell.angle_beta   90.00
_cell.angle_gamma   90.00
#
_symmetry.space_group_name_H-M   'P 1'
#
loop_
_entity.id
_entity.type
_entity.pdbx_description
1 polymer ?
#
loop_
_entity_poly.entity_id
_entity_poly.type
_entity_poly.pdbx_seq_one_letter_code
_entity_poly.pdbx_strand_id
1 'polypeptide(L)'
;MKRFLLTLAALIAAVDLSAQVSIDNYPLPQHPDTLRILAVGNSFSDDGTEYLPGLLEAAGVRNVIVARLYIGGCTLERHCREYADGTADYIYYKSTKNEWVTVSRNATLLDGLKDEPWDIITIQQASDDSGLYDTNEQGIPKLVSIIRKEAPNPRAAIVWHMTWAYATNSDHRAFPRYGNDQLRMYDAIRSCVDRARKQFNLPVVIPSGEAVQIARGTRLNNNGKVPPTSKVYELTRDGYHLTRQHGRYIAACTWFETLIKPTLGKSVLGNSYLLLDTEHSITAKDARLCQKCAVKAVKAYR
;
A
#
# COMPACT_ATOMS: atom_id res chain seq x y z
N MET A 1 -62.79 25.30 37.17
CA MET A 1 -62.32 24.06 36.50
C MET A 1 -61.25 24.41 35.49
N LYS A 2 -59.96 24.22 35.88
CA LYS A 2 -58.79 24.50 35.00
C LYS A 2 -58.36 23.15 34.43
N ARG A 3 -58.41 23.00 33.10
CA ARG A 3 -57.89 21.83 32.38
C ARG A 3 -56.38 22.03 32.17
N PHE A 4 -55.56 21.14 32.73
CA PHE A 4 -54.14 21.00 32.44
C PHE A 4 -54.00 20.15 31.17
N LEU A 5 -53.41 20.73 30.14
CA LEU A 5 -52.91 19.97 28.99
C LEU A 5 -51.47 19.57 29.30
N LEU A 6 -51.23 18.29 29.44
CA LEU A 6 -49.88 17.70 29.43
C LEU A 6 -49.50 17.46 27.97
N THR A 7 -48.52 18.21 27.49
CA THR A 7 -47.84 17.94 26.22
C THR A 7 -46.68 16.98 26.48
N LEU A 8 -46.85 15.73 26.00
CA LEU A 8 -45.80 14.71 26.02
C LEU A 8 -44.86 14.98 24.82
N ALA A 9 -43.66 15.52 25.09
CA ALA A 9 -42.64 15.64 24.08
C ALA A 9 -41.91 14.29 23.95
N ALA A 10 -42.21 13.54 22.87
CA ALA A 10 -41.44 12.34 22.52
C ALA A 10 -40.11 12.76 21.91
N LEU A 11 -39.02 12.55 22.67
CA LEU A 11 -37.65 12.65 22.18
C LEU A 11 -37.40 11.41 21.29
N ILE A 12 -37.47 11.57 19.98
CA ILE A 12 -37.00 10.57 19.03
C ILE A 12 -35.46 10.70 19.01
N ALA A 13 -34.77 9.84 19.73
CA ALA A 13 -33.37 9.63 19.54
C ALA A 13 -33.19 8.92 18.19
N ALA A 14 -32.76 9.65 17.17
CA ALA A 14 -32.28 9.06 15.93
C ALA A 14 -31.00 8.26 16.25
N VAL A 15 -31.15 6.98 16.40
CA VAL A 15 -30.00 6.05 16.39
C VAL A 15 -29.52 6.01 14.94
N ASP A 16 -28.43 6.70 14.66
CA ASP A 16 -27.70 6.55 13.42
C ASP A 16 -27.18 5.10 13.36
N LEU A 17 -28.03 4.20 12.84
CA LEU A 17 -27.62 2.86 12.46
C LEU A 17 -26.93 2.93 11.10
N SER A 18 -25.80 3.62 11.01
CA SER A 18 -24.83 3.34 9.95
C SER A 18 -24.31 1.94 10.26
N ALA A 19 -24.88 0.93 9.61
CA ALA A 19 -24.38 -0.42 9.69
C ALA A 19 -22.90 -0.37 9.31
N GLN A 20 -22.02 -0.51 10.31
CA GLN A 20 -20.58 -0.49 10.14
C GLN A 20 -20.25 -1.70 9.27
N VAL A 21 -19.98 -1.48 7.98
CA VAL A 21 -19.61 -2.54 7.04
C VAL A 21 -18.26 -3.05 7.48
N SER A 22 -18.26 -4.10 8.29
CA SER A 22 -17.03 -4.81 8.67
C SER A 22 -16.68 -5.81 7.58
N ILE A 23 -15.42 -5.88 7.24
CA ILE A 23 -14.89 -6.86 6.30
C ILE A 23 -14.44 -8.10 7.08
N ASP A 24 -14.90 -9.28 6.66
CA ASP A 24 -14.31 -10.52 7.12
C ASP A 24 -12.87 -10.60 6.60
N ASN A 25 -11.91 -10.41 7.51
CA ASN A 25 -10.50 -10.49 7.17
C ASN A 25 -9.82 -11.60 7.96
N TYR A 26 -8.77 -12.15 7.39
CA TYR A 26 -8.06 -13.30 7.92
C TYR A 26 -6.63 -12.91 8.31
N PRO A 27 -6.03 -13.61 9.30
CA PRO A 27 -4.64 -13.39 9.68
C PRO A 27 -3.69 -13.77 8.54
N LEU A 28 -2.48 -13.22 8.58
CA LEU A 28 -1.41 -13.65 7.69
C LEU A 28 -1.12 -15.14 7.90
N PRO A 29 -0.84 -15.90 6.83
CA PRO A 29 -0.50 -17.32 6.94
C PRO A 29 0.77 -17.51 7.76
N GLN A 30 0.89 -18.65 8.44
CA GLN A 30 2.07 -18.99 9.23
C GLN A 30 2.80 -20.15 8.56
N HIS A 31 4.04 -19.92 8.17
CA HIS A 31 4.94 -20.91 7.55
C HIS A 31 4.31 -21.76 6.41
N PRO A 32 3.69 -21.13 5.39
CA PRO A 32 3.15 -21.87 4.26
C PRO A 32 4.29 -22.50 3.46
N ASP A 33 4.02 -23.63 2.80
CA ASP A 33 4.96 -24.28 1.87
C ASP A 33 5.32 -23.33 0.71
N THR A 34 4.35 -22.60 0.22
CA THR A 34 4.53 -21.51 -0.75
C THR A 34 3.67 -20.33 -0.33
N LEU A 35 4.27 -19.17 -0.16
CA LEU A 35 3.57 -17.91 0.11
C LEU A 35 3.22 -17.20 -1.21
N ARG A 36 1.95 -16.88 -1.42
CA ARG A 36 1.43 -16.24 -2.63
C ARG A 36 0.86 -14.88 -2.32
N ILE A 37 1.44 -13.83 -2.93
CA ILE A 37 1.10 -12.44 -2.68
C ILE A 37 0.67 -11.78 -3.98
N LEU A 38 -0.54 -11.22 -4.02
CA LEU A 38 -1.03 -10.40 -5.14
C LEU A 38 -1.14 -8.94 -4.71
N ALA A 39 -0.55 -8.03 -5.48
CA ALA A 39 -0.75 -6.60 -5.33
C ALA A 39 -1.77 -6.11 -6.37
N VAL A 40 -2.94 -5.68 -5.92
CA VAL A 40 -3.93 -4.98 -6.75
C VAL A 40 -3.72 -3.48 -6.56
N GLY A 41 -3.18 -2.81 -7.60
CA GLY A 41 -2.77 -1.42 -7.42
C GLY A 41 -2.35 -0.70 -8.71
N ASN A 42 -1.40 0.19 -8.56
CA ASN A 42 -0.91 1.08 -9.59
C ASN A 42 0.62 1.25 -9.47
N SER A 43 1.19 2.32 -10.03
CA SER A 43 2.64 2.59 -9.98
C SER A 43 3.23 2.64 -8.56
N PHE A 44 2.41 2.87 -7.54
CA PHE A 44 2.88 2.86 -6.15
C PHE A 44 3.10 1.44 -5.63
N SER A 45 2.30 0.45 -6.03
CA SER A 45 2.62 -0.95 -5.74
C SER A 45 3.81 -1.45 -6.57
N ASP A 46 3.98 -0.97 -7.80
CA ASP A 46 5.17 -1.26 -8.60
C ASP A 46 6.43 -0.75 -7.90
N ASP A 47 6.46 0.53 -7.52
CA ASP A 47 7.58 1.11 -6.78
C ASP A 47 7.83 0.35 -5.46
N GLY A 48 6.75 -0.08 -4.79
CA GLY A 48 6.83 -0.79 -3.50
C GLY A 48 7.37 -2.21 -3.58
N THR A 49 7.14 -2.90 -4.69
CA THR A 49 7.49 -4.33 -4.82
C THR A 49 8.67 -4.59 -5.76
N GLU A 50 9.19 -3.57 -6.45
CA GLU A 50 10.22 -3.75 -7.48
C GLU A 50 11.42 -4.56 -7.02
N TYR A 51 11.94 -4.29 -5.83
CA TYR A 51 13.12 -4.97 -5.29
C TYR A 51 12.79 -6.10 -4.30
N LEU A 52 11.51 -6.41 -4.11
CA LEU A 52 11.09 -7.48 -3.20
C LEU A 52 11.66 -8.84 -3.63
N PRO A 53 11.67 -9.23 -4.92
CA PRO A 53 12.30 -10.49 -5.34
C PRO A 53 13.78 -10.59 -4.98
N GLY A 54 14.57 -9.55 -5.21
CA GLY A 54 15.99 -9.53 -4.85
C GLY A 54 16.23 -9.60 -3.34
N LEU A 55 15.38 -8.96 -2.53
CA LEU A 55 15.41 -9.08 -1.07
C LEU A 55 15.08 -10.49 -0.60
N LEU A 56 14.12 -11.17 -1.24
CA LEU A 56 13.75 -12.56 -0.96
C LEU A 56 14.91 -13.50 -1.28
N GLU A 57 15.53 -13.35 -2.44
CA GLU A 57 16.69 -14.14 -2.84
C GLU A 57 17.86 -14.00 -1.87
N ALA A 58 18.22 -12.76 -1.54
CA ALA A 58 19.31 -12.47 -0.59
C ALA A 58 19.02 -12.99 0.83
N ALA A 59 17.75 -13.15 1.20
CA ALA A 59 17.33 -13.77 2.46
C ALA A 59 17.30 -15.31 2.40
N GLY A 60 17.58 -15.92 1.24
CA GLY A 60 17.46 -17.36 1.01
C GLY A 60 15.99 -17.86 0.99
N VAL A 61 15.03 -16.98 0.73
CA VAL A 61 13.60 -17.29 0.65
C VAL A 61 13.23 -17.54 -0.82
N ARG A 62 12.88 -18.78 -1.16
CA ARG A 62 12.64 -19.19 -2.55
C ARG A 62 11.20 -19.61 -2.84
N ASN A 63 10.41 -19.80 -1.81
CA ASN A 63 9.03 -20.29 -1.90
C ASN A 63 8.01 -19.16 -1.79
N VAL A 64 8.27 -18.03 -2.44
CA VAL A 64 7.36 -16.89 -2.49
C VAL A 64 7.05 -16.54 -3.94
N ILE A 65 5.76 -16.44 -4.25
CA ILE A 65 5.25 -15.91 -5.52
C ILE A 65 4.71 -14.52 -5.22
N VAL A 66 5.19 -13.52 -5.95
CA VAL A 66 4.66 -12.14 -5.88
C VAL A 66 4.12 -11.76 -7.24
N ALA A 67 2.91 -11.22 -7.27
CA ALA A 67 2.30 -10.73 -8.51
C ALA A 67 1.75 -9.31 -8.35
N ARG A 68 1.59 -8.61 -9.48
CA ARG A 68 1.05 -7.25 -9.56
C ARG A 68 0.00 -7.17 -10.66
N LEU A 69 -1.18 -6.70 -10.32
CA LEU A 69 -2.18 -6.20 -11.26
C LEU A 69 -2.06 -4.68 -11.31
N TYR A 70 -1.55 -4.17 -12.41
CA TYR A 70 -1.16 -2.78 -12.58
C TYR A 70 -2.02 -2.05 -13.61
N ILE A 71 -2.60 -0.92 -13.18
CA ILE A 71 -3.07 0.14 -14.08
C ILE A 71 -2.55 1.46 -13.52
N GLY A 72 -1.96 2.33 -14.38
CA GLY A 72 -1.43 3.63 -13.95
C GLY A 72 -2.51 4.50 -13.30
N GLY A 73 -2.24 5.02 -12.09
CA GLY A 73 -3.15 5.89 -11.35
C GLY A 73 -4.50 5.26 -10.98
N CYS A 74 -4.62 3.94 -10.98
CA CYS A 74 -5.87 3.25 -10.69
C CYS A 74 -6.35 3.50 -9.26
N THR A 75 -7.57 4.02 -9.13
CA THR A 75 -8.27 4.22 -7.87
C THR A 75 -9.02 2.94 -7.47
N LEU A 76 -9.42 2.84 -6.19
CA LEU A 76 -10.28 1.75 -5.72
C LEU A 76 -11.58 1.65 -6.54
N GLU A 77 -12.19 2.79 -6.85
CA GLU A 77 -13.39 2.84 -7.68
C GLU A 77 -13.13 2.33 -9.10
N ARG A 78 -11.98 2.71 -9.69
CA ARG A 78 -11.61 2.24 -11.03
C ARG A 78 -11.40 0.74 -11.05
N HIS A 79 -10.75 0.14 -10.07
CA HIS A 79 -10.63 -1.33 -9.98
C HIS A 79 -12.01 -2.02 -9.99
N CYS A 80 -12.99 -1.46 -9.27
CA CYS A 80 -14.35 -2.00 -9.25
C CYS A 80 -15.06 -1.86 -10.60
N ARG A 81 -14.86 -0.73 -11.30
CA ARG A 81 -15.43 -0.48 -12.63
C ARG A 81 -14.81 -1.40 -13.68
N GLU A 82 -13.47 -1.54 -13.71
CA GLU A 82 -12.77 -2.45 -14.62
C GLU A 82 -13.27 -3.91 -14.48
N TYR A 83 -13.59 -4.32 -13.24
CA TYR A 83 -14.21 -5.63 -12.99
C TYR A 83 -15.64 -5.71 -13.55
N ALA A 84 -16.47 -4.68 -13.30
CA ALA A 84 -17.86 -4.67 -13.75
C ALA A 84 -17.97 -4.66 -15.28
N ASP A 85 -17.08 -3.93 -15.94
CA ASP A 85 -17.06 -3.77 -17.41
C ASP A 85 -16.32 -4.94 -18.08
N GLY A 86 -15.59 -5.77 -17.33
CA GLY A 86 -14.78 -6.87 -17.85
C GLY A 86 -13.62 -6.40 -18.74
N THR A 87 -13.10 -5.20 -18.48
CA THR A 87 -12.04 -4.60 -19.30
C THR A 87 -10.67 -5.24 -19.02
N ALA A 88 -9.85 -5.36 -20.07
CA ALA A 88 -8.53 -5.98 -20.02
C ALA A 88 -7.41 -4.92 -20.03
N ASP A 89 -7.48 -3.96 -19.11
CA ASP A 89 -6.58 -2.79 -19.03
C ASP A 89 -5.37 -3.02 -18.12
N TYR A 90 -5.31 -4.16 -17.41
CA TYR A 90 -4.19 -4.45 -16.52
C TYR A 90 -2.96 -4.95 -17.26
N ILE A 91 -1.80 -4.47 -16.84
CA ILE A 91 -0.56 -5.22 -17.04
C ILE A 91 -0.41 -6.15 -15.84
N TYR A 92 -0.29 -7.43 -16.11
CA TYR A 92 -0.11 -8.47 -15.11
C TYR A 92 1.35 -8.92 -15.09
N TYR A 93 2.01 -8.72 -13.95
CA TYR A 93 3.37 -9.14 -13.70
C TYR A 93 3.40 -10.21 -12.63
N LYS A 94 4.36 -11.15 -12.73
CA LYS A 94 4.56 -12.21 -11.75
C LYS A 94 6.05 -12.47 -11.55
N SER A 95 6.46 -12.69 -10.32
CA SER A 95 7.81 -13.10 -9.96
C SER A 95 7.74 -14.47 -9.30
N THR A 96 8.33 -15.48 -9.94
CA THR A 96 8.35 -16.87 -9.46
C THR A 96 9.75 -17.38 -9.16
N LYS A 97 10.79 -16.69 -9.65
CA LYS A 97 12.22 -17.03 -9.47
C LYS A 97 13.05 -15.79 -9.17
N ASN A 98 12.46 -14.92 -8.34
CA ASN A 98 13.09 -13.65 -7.96
C ASN A 98 13.32 -12.66 -9.13
N GLU A 99 12.65 -12.89 -10.26
CA GLU A 99 12.65 -12.00 -11.41
C GLU A 99 11.21 -11.65 -11.81
N TRP A 100 11.00 -10.41 -12.27
CA TRP A 100 9.71 -9.98 -12.77
C TRP A 100 9.52 -10.39 -14.22
N VAL A 101 8.41 -11.08 -14.49
CA VAL A 101 7.97 -11.44 -15.85
C VAL A 101 6.62 -10.78 -16.13
N THR A 102 6.48 -10.19 -17.30
CA THR A 102 5.17 -9.74 -17.80
C THR A 102 4.39 -10.97 -18.28
N VAL A 103 3.35 -11.33 -17.54
CA VAL A 103 2.47 -12.45 -17.90
C VAL A 103 1.49 -12.04 -18.99
N SER A 104 0.89 -10.84 -18.84
CA SER A 104 -0.04 -10.26 -19.81
C SER A 104 0.02 -8.75 -19.79
N ARG A 105 -0.17 -8.12 -20.97
CA ARG A 105 -0.34 -6.67 -21.09
C ARG A 105 -1.80 -6.25 -21.20
N ASN A 106 -2.69 -7.22 -21.34
CA ASN A 106 -4.13 -7.03 -21.47
C ASN A 106 -4.84 -8.06 -20.58
N ALA A 107 -4.64 -7.96 -19.26
CA ALA A 107 -5.32 -8.79 -18.28
C ALA A 107 -6.55 -8.07 -17.72
N THR A 108 -7.55 -8.84 -17.34
CA THR A 108 -8.65 -8.36 -16.49
C THR A 108 -8.27 -8.47 -15.02
N LEU A 109 -9.02 -7.82 -14.13
CA LEU A 109 -8.88 -8.04 -12.68
C LEU A 109 -9.08 -9.52 -12.34
N LEU A 110 -10.00 -10.17 -13.03
CA LEU A 110 -10.37 -11.57 -12.81
C LEU A 110 -9.23 -12.53 -13.16
N ASP A 111 -8.49 -12.26 -14.25
CA ASP A 111 -7.35 -13.10 -14.64
C ASP A 111 -6.30 -13.16 -13.52
N GLY A 112 -5.93 -12.02 -12.95
CA GLY A 112 -4.96 -12.02 -11.86
C GLY A 112 -5.49 -12.57 -10.54
N LEU A 113 -6.77 -12.34 -10.22
CA LEU A 113 -7.38 -12.90 -9.00
C LEU A 113 -7.44 -14.43 -9.04
N LYS A 114 -7.70 -15.03 -10.22
CA LYS A 114 -7.88 -16.49 -10.39
C LYS A 114 -6.60 -17.26 -10.68
N ASP A 115 -5.49 -16.57 -10.96
CA ASP A 115 -4.25 -17.23 -11.38
C ASP A 115 -3.63 -18.14 -10.31
N GLU A 116 -3.72 -17.73 -9.04
CA GLU A 116 -3.20 -18.50 -7.91
C GLU A 116 -4.18 -18.50 -6.73
N PRO A 117 -4.13 -19.49 -5.84
CA PRO A 117 -4.82 -19.42 -4.56
C PRO A 117 -4.07 -18.47 -3.59
N TRP A 118 -4.18 -17.17 -3.84
CA TRP A 118 -3.47 -16.13 -3.11
C TRP A 118 -3.65 -16.24 -1.59
N ASP A 119 -2.56 -16.18 -0.85
CA ASP A 119 -2.58 -16.16 0.62
C ASP A 119 -2.78 -14.72 1.14
N ILE A 120 -2.21 -13.75 0.41
CA ILE A 120 -2.27 -12.33 0.74
C ILE A 120 -2.64 -11.56 -0.52
N ILE A 121 -3.65 -10.70 -0.40
CA ILE A 121 -4.00 -9.74 -1.46
C ILE A 121 -3.89 -8.34 -0.87
N THR A 122 -3.01 -7.52 -1.44
CA THR A 122 -2.87 -6.14 -1.02
C THR A 122 -3.71 -5.23 -1.89
N ILE A 123 -4.33 -4.24 -1.26
CA ILE A 123 -5.08 -3.18 -1.91
C ILE A 123 -4.56 -1.82 -1.45
N GLN A 124 -4.73 -0.80 -2.26
CA GLN A 124 -4.33 0.57 -1.98
C GLN A 124 -5.23 1.58 -2.68
N GLN A 125 -5.22 2.82 -2.22
CA GLN A 125 -5.82 3.92 -2.97
C GLN A 125 -4.80 4.55 -3.91
N ALA A 126 -5.25 5.18 -5.00
CA ALA A 126 -4.39 6.03 -5.81
C ALA A 126 -3.87 7.22 -4.99
N SER A 127 -2.67 7.69 -5.30
CA SER A 127 -2.02 8.77 -4.55
C SER A 127 -2.83 10.06 -4.50
N ASP A 128 -3.55 10.36 -5.59
CA ASP A 128 -4.43 11.52 -5.70
C ASP A 128 -5.47 11.57 -4.56
N ASP A 129 -5.99 10.42 -4.18
CA ASP A 129 -7.12 10.24 -3.28
C ASP A 129 -6.74 9.56 -1.95
N SER A 130 -5.47 9.22 -1.76
CA SER A 130 -5.02 8.41 -0.61
C SER A 130 -5.27 9.06 0.76
N GLY A 131 -5.32 10.40 0.82
CA GLY A 131 -5.67 11.17 2.00
C GLY A 131 -7.14 11.65 2.03
N LEU A 132 -8.00 11.20 1.10
CA LEU A 132 -9.41 11.56 1.02
C LEU A 132 -10.26 10.37 1.49
N TYR A 133 -10.73 10.44 2.74
CA TYR A 133 -11.36 9.29 3.39
C TYR A 133 -12.60 8.77 2.66
N ASP A 134 -13.46 9.65 2.17
CA ASP A 134 -14.73 9.28 1.52
C ASP A 134 -14.50 8.33 0.32
N THR A 135 -13.40 8.51 -0.42
CA THR A 135 -13.03 7.64 -1.54
C THR A 135 -12.59 6.24 -1.07
N ASN A 136 -11.94 6.18 0.09
CA ASN A 136 -11.54 4.93 0.74
C ASN A 136 -12.76 4.21 1.31
N GLU A 137 -13.66 4.94 2.00
CA GLU A 137 -14.87 4.41 2.61
C GLU A 137 -15.78 3.73 1.59
N GLN A 138 -15.91 4.33 0.41
CA GLN A 138 -16.74 3.78 -0.66
C GLN A 138 -16.07 2.63 -1.42
N GLY A 139 -14.74 2.73 -1.64
CA GLY A 139 -14.02 1.83 -2.52
C GLY A 139 -13.58 0.53 -1.84
N ILE A 140 -13.12 0.59 -0.59
CA ILE A 140 -12.58 -0.58 0.12
C ILE A 140 -13.59 -1.74 0.18
N PRO A 141 -14.82 -1.56 0.71
CA PRO A 141 -15.74 -2.68 0.85
C PRO A 141 -16.16 -3.27 -0.50
N LYS A 142 -16.30 -2.44 -1.54
CA LYS A 142 -16.64 -2.90 -2.89
C LYS A 142 -15.55 -3.80 -3.47
N LEU A 143 -14.29 -3.33 -3.44
CA LEU A 143 -13.17 -4.09 -3.98
C LEU A 143 -12.95 -5.38 -3.20
N VAL A 144 -13.03 -5.33 -1.87
CA VAL A 144 -12.89 -6.53 -1.03
C VAL A 144 -14.00 -7.54 -1.29
N SER A 145 -15.24 -7.09 -1.51
CA SER A 145 -16.35 -7.97 -1.90
C SER A 145 -16.07 -8.70 -3.22
N ILE A 146 -15.53 -8.00 -4.21
CA ILE A 146 -15.10 -8.61 -5.48
C ILE A 146 -14.01 -9.67 -5.23
N ILE A 147 -12.99 -9.32 -4.46
CA ILE A 147 -11.89 -10.23 -4.13
C ILE A 147 -12.42 -11.50 -3.43
N ARG A 148 -13.28 -11.34 -2.42
CA ARG A 148 -13.89 -12.47 -1.70
C ARG A 148 -14.71 -13.40 -2.58
N LYS A 149 -15.40 -12.82 -3.57
CA LYS A 149 -16.23 -13.58 -4.52
C LYS A 149 -15.39 -14.36 -5.53
N GLU A 150 -14.29 -13.75 -6.01
CA GLU A 150 -13.59 -14.25 -7.22
C GLU A 150 -12.27 -14.97 -6.93
N ALA A 151 -11.61 -14.67 -5.82
CA ALA A 151 -10.33 -15.31 -5.49
C ALA A 151 -10.54 -16.79 -5.11
N PRO A 152 -9.72 -17.73 -5.64
CA PRO A 152 -9.82 -19.16 -5.32
C PRO A 152 -9.65 -19.46 -3.83
N ASN A 153 -8.86 -18.66 -3.11
CA ASN A 153 -8.75 -18.72 -1.66
C ASN A 153 -9.62 -17.64 -1.01
N PRO A 154 -10.83 -17.97 -0.54
CA PRO A 154 -11.72 -16.99 0.10
C PRO A 154 -11.19 -16.47 1.44
N ARG A 155 -10.16 -17.12 2.00
CA ARG A 155 -9.52 -16.77 3.27
C ARG A 155 -8.20 -16.00 3.09
N ALA A 156 -7.92 -15.49 1.88
CA ALA A 156 -6.77 -14.62 1.65
C ALA A 156 -6.78 -13.43 2.63
N ALA A 157 -5.64 -13.13 3.24
CA ALA A 157 -5.50 -11.95 4.08
C ALA A 157 -5.55 -10.69 3.19
N ILE A 158 -6.47 -9.77 3.49
CA ILE A 158 -6.51 -8.46 2.83
C ILE A 158 -5.61 -7.51 3.60
N VAL A 159 -4.63 -6.94 2.92
CA VAL A 159 -3.63 -6.06 3.50
C VAL A 159 -3.69 -4.69 2.84
N TRP A 160 -3.71 -3.63 3.66
CA TRP A 160 -3.69 -2.26 3.16
C TRP A 160 -2.26 -1.79 2.91
N HIS A 161 -1.98 -1.33 1.68
CA HIS A 161 -0.73 -0.66 1.37
C HIS A 161 -0.89 0.86 1.55
N MET A 162 -0.29 1.41 2.60
CA MET A 162 -0.21 2.86 2.83
C MET A 162 0.80 3.47 1.87
N THR A 163 0.32 4.30 0.97
CA THR A 163 1.15 5.05 0.03
C THR A 163 1.84 6.23 0.73
N TRP A 164 2.73 6.93 0.04
CA TRP A 164 3.50 8.06 0.57
C TRP A 164 2.98 9.41 0.05
N ALA A 165 3.22 10.46 0.82
CA ALA A 165 2.95 11.83 0.40
C ALA A 165 3.92 12.28 -0.70
N TYR A 166 3.50 13.21 -1.53
CA TYR A 166 4.33 13.83 -2.56
C TYR A 166 5.52 14.57 -1.94
N ALA A 167 6.52 14.90 -2.77
CA ALA A 167 7.62 15.75 -2.35
C ALA A 167 7.14 17.19 -2.12
N THR A 168 7.87 17.94 -1.28
CA THR A 168 7.54 19.35 -0.93
C THR A 168 7.44 20.25 -2.16
N ASN A 169 8.23 19.96 -3.21
CA ASN A 169 8.26 20.70 -4.47
C ASN A 169 7.55 19.97 -5.63
N SER A 170 6.62 19.08 -5.32
CA SER A 170 5.84 18.39 -6.34
C SER A 170 4.91 19.34 -7.08
N ASP A 171 4.84 19.19 -8.40
CA ASP A 171 3.90 19.88 -9.29
C ASP A 171 2.71 18.98 -9.69
N HIS A 172 2.54 17.85 -9.01
CA HIS A 172 1.46 16.92 -9.30
C HIS A 172 0.09 17.58 -9.16
N ARG A 173 -0.77 17.41 -10.18
CA ARG A 173 -2.10 18.05 -10.29
C ARG A 173 -3.02 17.86 -9.08
N ALA A 174 -2.84 16.80 -8.30
CA ALA A 174 -3.65 16.53 -7.11
C ALA A 174 -3.07 17.15 -5.83
N PHE A 175 -1.84 17.68 -5.85
CA PHE A 175 -1.19 18.22 -4.67
C PHE A 175 -1.93 19.43 -4.05
N PRO A 176 -2.59 20.31 -4.85
CA PRO A 176 -3.43 21.38 -4.29
C PRO A 176 -4.56 20.89 -3.38
N ARG A 177 -5.05 19.65 -3.53
CA ARG A 177 -6.05 19.04 -2.61
C ARG A 177 -5.56 18.98 -1.16
N TYR A 178 -4.23 18.95 -0.99
CA TYR A 178 -3.53 18.92 0.30
C TYR A 178 -2.88 20.27 0.62
N GLY A 179 -3.27 21.34 -0.08
CA GLY A 179 -2.70 22.69 0.10
C GLY A 179 -1.26 22.83 -0.39
N ASN A 180 -0.78 21.96 -1.29
CA ASN A 180 0.61 21.87 -1.71
C ASN A 180 1.58 21.70 -0.52
N ASP A 181 1.15 20.99 0.51
CA ASP A 181 1.90 20.75 1.73
C ASP A 181 2.14 19.25 1.94
N GLN A 182 3.41 18.88 1.97
CA GLN A 182 3.86 17.49 2.10
C GLN A 182 3.43 16.88 3.43
N LEU A 183 3.59 17.61 4.54
CA LEU A 183 3.23 17.10 5.86
C LEU A 183 1.72 16.98 6.01
N ARG A 184 0.97 17.95 5.50
CA ARG A 184 -0.49 17.91 5.48
C ARG A 184 -1.01 16.71 4.68
N MET A 185 -0.39 16.42 3.52
CA MET A 185 -0.73 15.23 2.74
C MET A 185 -0.41 13.94 3.52
N TYR A 186 0.77 13.86 4.14
CA TYR A 186 1.16 12.72 4.96
C TYR A 186 0.19 12.49 6.12
N ASP A 187 -0.18 13.52 6.85
CA ASP A 187 -1.11 13.42 7.98
C ASP A 187 -2.52 12.99 7.52
N ALA A 188 -2.97 13.49 6.37
CA ALA A 188 -4.24 13.08 5.76
C ALA A 188 -4.23 11.58 5.39
N ILE A 189 -3.16 11.11 4.71
CA ILE A 189 -2.99 9.69 4.36
C ILE A 189 -2.99 8.82 5.63
N ARG A 190 -2.21 9.21 6.63
CA ARG A 190 -2.12 8.49 7.90
C ARG A 190 -3.47 8.39 8.59
N SER A 191 -4.18 9.50 8.69
CA SER A 191 -5.53 9.55 9.27
C SER A 191 -6.51 8.64 8.53
N CYS A 192 -6.48 8.63 7.19
CA CYS A 192 -7.30 7.72 6.38
C CYS A 192 -6.98 6.24 6.67
N VAL A 193 -5.70 5.91 6.75
CA VAL A 193 -5.25 4.53 7.06
C VAL A 193 -5.72 4.10 8.44
N ASP A 194 -5.53 4.94 9.46
CA ASP A 194 -5.90 4.61 10.84
C ASP A 194 -7.42 4.44 10.99
N ARG A 195 -8.21 5.24 10.27
CA ARG A 195 -9.67 5.11 10.22
C ARG A 195 -10.09 3.86 9.47
N ALA A 196 -9.54 3.59 8.28
CA ALA A 196 -9.87 2.41 7.49
C ALA A 196 -9.54 1.09 8.20
N ARG A 197 -8.39 1.03 8.90
CA ARG A 197 -8.01 -0.15 9.71
C ARG A 197 -9.09 -0.52 10.71
N LYS A 198 -9.63 0.46 11.43
CA LYS A 198 -10.66 0.25 12.45
C LYS A 198 -12.01 -0.08 11.84
N GLN A 199 -12.42 0.68 10.85
CA GLN A 199 -13.75 0.55 10.25
C GLN A 199 -13.91 -0.74 9.46
N PHE A 200 -12.87 -1.14 8.70
CA PHE A 200 -12.94 -2.27 7.77
C PHE A 200 -12.16 -3.50 8.22
N ASN A 201 -11.77 -3.59 9.49
CA ASN A 201 -11.00 -4.74 10.00
C ASN A 201 -9.80 -5.07 9.11
N LEU A 202 -8.93 -4.08 8.87
CA LEU A 202 -7.68 -4.23 8.11
C LEU A 202 -6.48 -4.15 9.06
N PRO A 203 -6.23 -5.17 9.89
CA PRO A 203 -5.24 -5.10 10.97
C PRO A 203 -3.80 -4.98 10.45
N VAL A 204 -3.54 -5.48 9.24
CA VAL A 204 -2.21 -5.44 8.64
C VAL A 204 -2.12 -4.32 7.63
N VAL A 205 -1.15 -3.42 7.85
CA VAL A 205 -0.81 -2.32 6.94
C VAL A 205 0.64 -2.46 6.53
N ILE A 206 0.92 -2.27 5.24
CA ILE A 206 2.29 -2.07 4.74
C ILE A 206 2.55 -0.56 4.79
N PRO A 207 3.26 -0.03 5.79
CA PRO A 207 3.36 1.39 6.04
C PRO A 207 4.47 2.06 5.23
N SER A 208 4.44 1.91 3.88
CA SER A 208 5.47 2.49 3.01
C SER A 208 5.52 4.01 3.13
N GLY A 209 4.37 4.68 3.28
CA GLY A 209 4.31 6.13 3.49
C GLY A 209 5.01 6.58 4.77
N GLU A 210 4.84 5.84 5.86
CA GLU A 210 5.56 6.08 7.13
C GLU A 210 7.07 5.87 6.97
N ALA A 211 7.48 4.78 6.28
CA ALA A 211 8.90 4.48 6.09
C ALA A 211 9.61 5.56 5.25
N VAL A 212 8.95 6.05 4.19
CA VAL A 212 9.43 7.16 3.38
C VAL A 212 9.50 8.44 4.21
N GLN A 213 8.48 8.72 5.04
CA GLN A 213 8.47 9.91 5.90
C GLN A 213 9.60 9.88 6.94
N ILE A 214 9.85 8.74 7.57
CA ILE A 214 11.00 8.56 8.47
C ILE A 214 12.31 8.81 7.71
N ALA A 215 12.45 8.28 6.50
CA ALA A 215 13.66 8.42 5.69
C ALA A 215 13.92 9.86 5.23
N ARG A 216 12.86 10.67 5.03
CA ARG A 216 12.98 12.10 4.72
C ARG A 216 13.74 12.88 5.79
N GLY A 217 13.64 12.48 7.06
CA GLY A 217 14.41 13.07 8.17
C GLY A 217 15.85 12.56 8.30
N THR A 218 16.34 11.76 7.35
CA THR A 218 17.68 11.17 7.39
C THR A 218 18.60 11.74 6.30
N ARG A 219 19.87 11.34 6.34
CA ARG A 219 20.84 11.70 5.28
C ARG A 219 20.48 11.15 3.88
N LEU A 220 19.58 10.17 3.78
CA LEU A 220 19.07 9.67 2.49
C LEU A 220 18.32 10.76 1.73
N ASN A 221 17.77 11.72 2.44
CA ASN A 221 17.07 12.89 1.92
C ASN A 221 17.75 14.20 2.34
N ASN A 222 19.08 14.22 2.37
CA ASN A 222 19.83 15.39 2.82
C ASN A 222 19.30 15.98 4.15
N ASN A 223 18.87 15.13 5.09
CA ASN A 223 18.27 15.48 6.38
C ASN A 223 17.08 16.47 6.27
N GLY A 224 16.27 16.36 5.23
CA GLY A 224 15.13 17.22 4.98
C GLY A 224 15.49 18.62 4.46
N LYS A 225 16.74 18.84 4.07
CA LYS A 225 17.24 20.13 3.58
C LYS A 225 17.21 20.23 2.06
N VAL A 226 16.18 19.71 1.42
CA VAL A 226 16.01 19.91 -0.03
C VAL A 226 15.47 21.34 -0.24
N PRO A 227 16.19 22.21 -0.96
CA PRO A 227 15.67 23.55 -1.24
C PRO A 227 14.37 23.47 -2.06
N PRO A 228 13.36 24.28 -1.77
CA PRO A 228 12.09 24.30 -2.50
C PRO A 228 12.24 24.58 -4.00
N THR A 229 13.35 25.20 -4.42
CA THR A 229 13.67 25.53 -5.82
C THR A 229 14.48 24.43 -6.53
N SER A 230 14.87 23.37 -5.81
CA SER A 230 15.65 22.26 -6.38
C SER A 230 14.79 21.42 -7.31
N LYS A 231 15.37 20.96 -8.41
CA LYS A 231 14.79 19.87 -9.22
C LYS A 231 14.95 18.49 -8.57
N VAL A 232 15.58 18.42 -7.41
CA VAL A 232 15.75 17.18 -6.64
C VAL A 232 14.53 16.99 -5.77
N TYR A 233 13.77 15.96 -6.07
CA TYR A 233 12.57 15.60 -5.31
C TYR A 233 12.90 14.64 -4.17
N GLU A 234 12.34 14.89 -3.00
CA GLU A 234 12.57 14.14 -1.74
C GLU A 234 12.27 12.65 -1.87
N LEU A 235 13.29 11.81 -2.10
CA LEU A 235 13.18 10.35 -2.32
C LEU A 235 12.24 9.95 -3.46
N THR A 236 11.80 10.92 -4.27
CA THR A 236 11.00 10.72 -5.46
C THR A 236 11.74 11.17 -6.71
N ARG A 237 11.40 10.60 -7.90
CA ARG A 237 12.05 10.95 -9.17
C ARG A 237 11.34 12.06 -9.96
N ASP A 238 10.08 12.31 -9.63
CA ASP A 238 9.20 13.23 -10.34
C ASP A 238 8.23 13.97 -9.40
N GLY A 239 8.54 14.00 -8.12
CA GLY A 239 7.72 14.61 -7.08
C GLY A 239 6.70 13.68 -6.43
N TYR A 240 6.46 12.47 -6.96
CA TYR A 240 5.48 11.51 -6.42
C TYR A 240 5.87 10.03 -6.56
N HIS A 241 6.47 9.58 -7.65
CA HIS A 241 7.03 8.24 -7.73
C HIS A 241 8.39 8.14 -7.01
N LEU A 242 8.64 7.05 -6.34
CA LEU A 242 9.90 6.85 -5.59
C LEU A 242 11.13 6.83 -6.50
N THR A 243 12.25 7.35 -6.00
CA THR A 243 13.54 7.15 -6.67
C THR A 243 13.83 5.67 -6.84
N ARG A 244 14.38 5.30 -7.98
CA ARG A 244 14.77 3.91 -8.26
C ARG A 244 15.87 3.42 -7.32
N GLN A 245 16.60 4.31 -6.70
CA GLN A 245 17.63 4.03 -5.70
C GLN A 245 17.03 3.83 -4.30
N HIS A 246 17.07 4.82 -3.44
CA HIS A 246 16.68 4.71 -2.03
C HIS A 246 15.17 4.54 -1.84
N GLY A 247 14.35 5.27 -2.60
CA GLY A 247 12.90 5.29 -2.41
C GLY A 247 12.27 3.90 -2.58
N ARG A 248 12.48 3.26 -3.74
CA ARG A 248 12.00 1.89 -4.00
C ARG A 248 12.57 0.87 -3.03
N TYR A 249 13.84 1.02 -2.66
CA TYR A 249 14.48 0.11 -1.72
C TYR A 249 13.84 0.18 -0.32
N ILE A 250 13.54 1.39 0.18
CA ILE A 250 12.81 1.59 1.45
C ILE A 250 11.44 0.92 1.40
N ALA A 251 10.68 1.15 0.33
CA ALA A 251 9.35 0.59 0.18
C ALA A 251 9.39 -0.95 0.11
N ALA A 252 10.29 -1.53 -0.69
CA ALA A 252 10.46 -2.97 -0.78
C ALA A 252 10.89 -3.61 0.57
N CYS A 253 11.78 -2.94 1.33
CA CYS A 253 12.10 -3.35 2.70
C CYS A 253 10.87 -3.32 3.62
N THR A 254 9.97 -2.35 3.43
CA THR A 254 8.75 -2.25 4.23
C THR A 254 7.77 -3.38 3.90
N TRP A 255 7.60 -3.72 2.62
CA TRP A 255 6.84 -4.89 2.19
C TRP A 255 7.42 -6.17 2.78
N PHE A 256 8.73 -6.35 2.68
CA PHE A 256 9.42 -7.52 3.25
C PHE A 256 9.20 -7.66 4.76
N GLU A 257 9.47 -6.60 5.54
CA GLU A 257 9.33 -6.65 7.00
C GLU A 257 7.88 -6.85 7.44
N THR A 258 6.90 -6.30 6.68
CA THR A 258 5.48 -6.42 7.01
C THR A 258 4.94 -7.81 6.70
N LEU A 259 5.30 -8.39 5.57
CA LEU A 259 4.70 -9.64 5.10
C LEU A 259 5.57 -10.86 5.35
N ILE A 260 6.87 -10.78 5.11
CA ILE A 260 7.76 -11.95 5.17
C ILE A 260 8.17 -12.29 6.60
N LYS A 261 8.39 -11.28 7.42
CA LYS A 261 8.79 -11.54 8.81
C LYS A 261 7.72 -12.27 9.63
N PRO A 262 6.44 -11.86 9.64
CA PRO A 262 5.43 -12.59 10.39
C PRO A 262 5.07 -13.94 9.78
N THR A 263 5.23 -14.13 8.47
CA THR A 263 4.87 -15.37 7.78
C THR A 263 5.99 -16.41 7.74
N LEU A 264 7.23 -15.98 7.54
CA LEU A 264 8.38 -16.87 7.31
C LEU A 264 9.54 -16.65 8.33
N GLY A 265 9.35 -15.79 9.32
CA GLY A 265 10.35 -15.55 10.39
C GLY A 265 11.60 -14.77 9.96
N LYS A 266 11.67 -14.25 8.72
CA LYS A 266 12.84 -13.54 8.20
C LYS A 266 12.65 -12.03 8.28
N SER A 267 13.55 -11.32 8.98
CA SER A 267 13.58 -9.85 9.00
C SER A 267 14.40 -9.28 7.84
N VAL A 268 14.02 -8.09 7.39
CA VAL A 268 14.82 -7.35 6.40
C VAL A 268 16.11 -6.79 6.99
N LEU A 269 16.22 -6.67 8.31
CA LEU A 269 17.45 -6.19 8.95
C LEU A 269 18.61 -7.13 8.69
N GLY A 270 19.69 -6.58 8.12
CA GLY A 270 20.87 -7.33 7.75
C GLY A 270 20.77 -8.07 6.41
N ASN A 271 19.69 -7.87 5.66
CA ASN A 271 19.59 -8.38 4.29
C ASN A 271 20.72 -7.81 3.44
N SER A 272 21.39 -8.68 2.68
CA SER A 272 22.57 -8.35 1.89
C SER A 272 22.29 -7.85 0.47
N TYR A 273 21.00 -7.77 0.07
CA TYR A 273 20.63 -7.27 -1.25
C TYR A 273 21.12 -5.84 -1.45
N LEU A 274 21.80 -5.60 -2.55
CA LEU A 274 22.27 -4.29 -2.99
C LEU A 274 21.92 -4.09 -4.47
N LEU A 275 21.59 -2.86 -4.82
CA LEU A 275 21.49 -2.43 -6.21
C LEU A 275 22.92 -2.14 -6.70
N LEU A 276 23.35 -2.82 -7.72
CA LEU A 276 24.72 -2.73 -8.26
C LEU A 276 24.77 -2.12 -9.66
N ASP A 277 23.60 -1.64 -10.18
CA ASP A 277 23.62 -0.95 -11.47
C ASP A 277 24.34 0.41 -11.36
N THR A 278 24.84 0.90 -12.50
CA THR A 278 25.67 2.10 -12.55
C THR A 278 24.90 3.40 -12.24
N GLU A 279 23.58 3.41 -12.46
CA GLU A 279 22.78 4.62 -12.27
C GLU A 279 22.09 4.69 -10.89
N HIS A 280 21.78 3.54 -10.31
CA HIS A 280 20.93 3.45 -9.13
C HIS A 280 21.56 2.65 -7.98
N SER A 281 22.89 2.51 -7.99
CA SER A 281 23.61 1.76 -6.95
C SER A 281 23.32 2.29 -5.55
N ILE A 282 23.25 1.38 -4.59
CA ILE A 282 23.07 1.69 -3.17
C ILE A 282 24.24 1.13 -2.36
N THR A 283 24.80 1.95 -1.47
CA THR A 283 25.86 1.48 -0.59
C THR A 283 25.30 0.58 0.51
N ALA A 284 26.12 -0.34 1.04
CA ALA A 284 25.72 -1.17 2.18
C ALA A 284 25.29 -0.34 3.41
N LYS A 285 25.88 0.85 3.59
CA LYS A 285 25.52 1.79 4.65
C LYS A 285 24.13 2.39 4.42
N ASP A 286 23.78 2.73 3.18
CA ASP A 286 22.49 3.27 2.82
C ASP A 286 21.40 2.18 2.86
N ALA A 287 21.68 1.00 2.33
CA ALA A 287 20.79 -0.15 2.42
C ALA A 287 20.40 -0.45 3.88
N ARG A 288 21.38 -0.46 4.77
CA ARG A 288 21.13 -0.68 6.20
C ARG A 288 20.29 0.43 6.84
N LEU A 289 20.43 1.68 6.39
CA LEU A 289 19.61 2.79 6.86
C LEU A 289 18.17 2.67 6.34
N CYS A 290 17.99 2.30 5.07
CA CYS A 290 16.67 2.03 4.48
C CYS A 290 15.93 0.91 5.24
N GLN A 291 16.63 -0.21 5.52
CA GLN A 291 16.10 -1.32 6.33
C GLN A 291 15.64 -0.86 7.72
N LYS A 292 16.42 0.01 8.38
CA LYS A 292 16.06 0.59 9.69
C LYS A 292 14.81 1.47 9.62
N CYS A 293 14.68 2.29 8.58
CA CYS A 293 13.48 3.11 8.36
C CYS A 293 12.24 2.21 8.18
N ALA A 294 12.33 1.17 7.36
CA ALA A 294 11.26 0.21 7.16
C ALA A 294 10.83 -0.48 8.46
N VAL A 295 11.79 -1.02 9.23
CA VAL A 295 11.50 -1.70 10.50
C VAL A 295 10.89 -0.74 11.52
N LYS A 296 11.35 0.52 11.57
CA LYS A 296 10.76 1.53 12.47
C LYS A 296 9.31 1.83 12.10
N ALA A 297 9.01 1.98 10.80
CA ALA A 297 7.67 2.21 10.31
C ALA A 297 6.73 1.02 10.63
N VAL A 298 7.16 -0.21 10.36
CA VAL A 298 6.36 -1.41 10.64
C VAL A 298 6.07 -1.55 12.14
N LYS A 299 7.01 -1.21 13.01
CA LYS A 299 6.77 -1.22 14.47
C LYS A 299 5.74 -0.20 14.92
N ALA A 300 5.62 0.95 14.24
CA ALA A 300 4.64 1.98 14.57
C ALA A 300 3.20 1.59 14.20
N TYR A 301 3.02 0.58 13.33
CA TYR A 301 1.71 0.11 12.84
C TYR A 301 1.30 -1.29 13.36
N ARG A 302 2.03 -1.85 14.31
CA ARG A 302 1.70 -3.13 14.97
C ARG A 302 0.78 -2.99 16.18
#